data_5f472a74350050f276f48076688e75cb
#
_entry.id   5f472a74350050f276f48076688e75cb
#
_cell.length_a   1.000
_cell.length_b   1.000
_cell.length_c   1.000
_cell.angle_alpha   90.00
_cell.angle_beta   90.00
_cell.angle_gamma   90.00
#
_symmetry.space_group_name_H-M   'P 1'
#
loop_
_entity.id
_entity.type
_entity.pdbx_description
1 polymer ?
#
loop_
_entity_poly.entity_id
_entity_poly.type
_entity_poly.pdbx_seq_one_letter_code
_entity_poly.pdbx_strand_id
1 'polypeptide(L)'
;MPLRHSNKHISKIALDKLNKIENLGIKQLLNFLSLKRPINYTDISYSIGPMINSPGRLKDANISVELLCSKNLNRIKKIVEEIQILNVKRKKIENFCINLIDLKKYENNEEVIFEENKLFHEGILGIIAGKLKDKLNKPAFVITESFNFYKGSVRSTAQFKLNDLLNKLLNFKLIESGGGHNMAAGFVVKKDNLIKLKEFINAEYRKSKKKDTFYYDFKKLLPKNDSSIFYDLKKLEPFGHDNQQPLFLFEN
;
A
#
# COMPACT_ATOMS: atom_id res chain seq x y z
N MET A 1 3.54 -2.48 10.09
CA MET A 1 4.11 -3.09 11.31
C MET A 1 4.82 -4.37 10.90
N PRO A 2 6.10 -4.56 11.28
CA PRO A 2 6.86 -5.77 10.98
C PRO A 2 6.22 -7.01 11.61
N LEU A 3 6.05 -8.09 10.84
CA LEU A 3 5.50 -9.37 11.35
C LEU A 3 6.62 -10.25 11.93
N ARG A 4 7.32 -9.72 12.95
CA ARG A 4 8.38 -10.45 13.68
C ARG A 4 7.99 -10.60 15.15
N HIS A 5 8.51 -11.62 15.80
CA HIS A 5 8.35 -11.89 17.24
C HIS A 5 6.90 -11.74 17.72
N SER A 6 6.66 -10.89 18.72
CA SER A 6 5.34 -10.66 19.31
C SER A 6 4.29 -10.19 18.30
N ASN A 7 4.67 -9.36 17.30
CA ASN A 7 3.73 -8.88 16.29
C ASN A 7 3.17 -10.02 15.42
N LYS A 8 4.01 -11.00 15.06
CA LYS A 8 3.57 -12.19 14.32
C LYS A 8 2.60 -13.02 15.16
N HIS A 9 2.90 -13.21 16.44
CA HIS A 9 2.04 -13.95 17.36
C HIS A 9 0.69 -13.24 17.56
N ILE A 10 0.70 -11.93 17.82
CA ILE A 10 -0.52 -11.12 17.94
C ILE A 10 -1.36 -11.19 16.66
N SER A 11 -0.73 -11.09 15.50
CA SER A 11 -1.42 -11.17 14.21
C SER A 11 -2.07 -12.53 13.98
N LYS A 12 -1.42 -13.62 14.40
CA LYS A 12 -1.99 -14.96 14.33
C LYS A 12 -3.21 -15.10 15.25
N ILE A 13 -3.09 -14.68 16.51
CA ILE A 13 -4.22 -14.68 17.46
C ILE A 13 -5.37 -13.82 16.94
N ALA A 14 -5.06 -12.63 16.39
CA ALA A 14 -6.08 -11.73 15.85
C ALA A 14 -6.82 -12.37 14.67
N LEU A 15 -6.11 -13.08 13.79
CA LEU A 15 -6.70 -13.79 12.65
C LEU A 15 -7.61 -14.94 13.13
N ASP A 16 -7.18 -15.72 14.14
CA ASP A 16 -7.99 -16.77 14.73
C ASP A 16 -9.26 -16.20 15.39
N LYS A 17 -9.14 -15.07 16.10
CA LYS A 17 -10.28 -14.34 16.68
C LYS A 17 -11.20 -13.77 15.60
N LEU A 18 -10.67 -13.28 14.49
CA LEU A 18 -11.47 -12.77 13.38
C LEU A 18 -12.38 -13.86 12.79
N ASN A 19 -11.92 -15.11 12.78
CA ASN A 19 -12.72 -16.24 12.32
C ASN A 19 -13.84 -16.67 13.31
N LYS A 20 -13.74 -16.24 14.56
CA LYS A 20 -14.74 -16.50 15.65
C LYS A 20 -15.45 -15.22 16.09
N ILE A 21 -15.54 -14.21 15.20
CA ILE A 21 -15.84 -12.84 15.58
C ILE A 21 -17.23 -12.65 16.16
N GLU A 22 -17.30 -11.88 17.24
CA GLU A 22 -18.52 -11.43 17.90
C GLU A 22 -18.92 -10.00 17.52
N ASN A 23 -17.96 -9.20 17.01
CA ASN A 23 -18.24 -7.82 16.62
C ASN A 23 -19.23 -7.77 15.45
N LEU A 24 -20.39 -7.14 15.70
CA LEU A 24 -21.51 -7.08 14.77
C LEU A 24 -21.15 -6.38 13.46
N GLY A 25 -20.37 -5.29 13.51
CA GLY A 25 -19.96 -4.53 12.34
C GLY A 25 -19.07 -5.36 11.41
N ILE A 26 -18.05 -6.00 11.97
CA ILE A 26 -17.17 -6.87 11.17
C ILE A 26 -17.93 -8.08 10.64
N LYS A 27 -18.77 -8.71 11.46
CA LYS A 27 -19.60 -9.84 11.03
C LYS A 27 -20.46 -9.47 9.83
N GLN A 28 -21.10 -8.32 9.88
CA GLN A 28 -21.94 -7.82 8.79
C GLN A 28 -21.12 -7.48 7.54
N LEU A 29 -19.92 -6.89 7.71
CA LEU A 29 -19.01 -6.63 6.60
C LEU A 29 -18.52 -7.93 5.93
N LEU A 30 -18.15 -8.95 6.70
CA LEU A 30 -17.73 -10.24 6.17
C LEU A 30 -18.85 -10.95 5.41
N ASN A 31 -20.08 -10.90 5.93
CA ASN A 31 -21.25 -11.45 5.24
C ASN A 31 -21.50 -10.72 3.92
N PHE A 32 -21.42 -9.39 3.92
CA PHE A 32 -21.56 -8.58 2.72
C PHE A 32 -20.51 -8.92 1.65
N LEU A 33 -19.27 -9.11 2.05
CA LEU A 33 -18.17 -9.47 1.16
C LEU A 33 -18.24 -10.93 0.67
N SER A 34 -19.12 -11.76 1.24
CA SER A 34 -19.27 -13.19 0.91
C SER A 34 -17.94 -13.95 0.93
N LEU A 35 -17.04 -13.61 1.86
CA LEU A 35 -15.73 -14.23 1.97
C LEU A 35 -15.84 -15.68 2.45
N LYS A 36 -15.08 -16.57 1.81
CA LYS A 36 -14.97 -17.98 2.24
C LYS A 36 -14.21 -18.07 3.56
N ARG A 37 -14.67 -18.91 4.46
CA ARG A 37 -13.96 -19.21 5.70
C ARG A 37 -13.01 -20.41 5.54
N PRO A 38 -11.90 -20.44 6.27
CA PRO A 38 -11.43 -19.40 7.21
C PRO A 38 -10.88 -18.17 6.51
N ILE A 39 -11.15 -16.99 7.11
CA ILE A 39 -10.56 -15.70 6.68
C ILE A 39 -9.05 -15.77 6.86
N ASN A 40 -8.32 -15.32 5.88
CA ASN A 40 -6.86 -15.32 5.86
C ASN A 40 -6.28 -13.89 5.75
N TYR A 41 -4.95 -13.78 5.78
CA TYR A 41 -4.27 -12.49 5.71
C TYR A 41 -4.49 -11.75 4.36
N THR A 42 -4.69 -12.50 3.27
CA THR A 42 -4.98 -11.94 1.94
C THR A 42 -6.35 -11.29 1.91
N ASP A 43 -7.36 -11.91 2.54
CA ASP A 43 -8.70 -11.35 2.68
C ASP A 43 -8.67 -10.03 3.45
N ILE A 44 -7.86 -9.96 4.51
CA ILE A 44 -7.67 -8.72 5.28
C ILE A 44 -7.03 -7.65 4.41
N SER A 45 -5.97 -7.98 3.69
CA SER A 45 -5.16 -7.01 2.95
C SER A 45 -5.88 -6.47 1.69
N TYR A 46 -6.62 -7.32 0.98
CA TYR A 46 -7.18 -6.98 -0.33
C TYR A 46 -8.70 -6.79 -0.35
N SER A 47 -9.42 -7.23 0.69
CA SER A 47 -10.87 -7.12 0.76
C SER A 47 -11.33 -6.28 1.95
N ILE A 48 -11.06 -6.71 3.18
CA ILE A 48 -11.57 -6.08 4.41
C ILE A 48 -10.91 -4.72 4.63
N GLY A 49 -9.58 -4.66 4.59
CA GLY A 49 -8.80 -3.43 4.82
C GLY A 49 -9.15 -2.31 3.84
N PRO A 50 -9.17 -2.55 2.52
CA PRO A 50 -9.59 -1.54 1.54
C PRO A 50 -11.02 -1.02 1.76
N MET A 51 -11.96 -1.85 2.20
CA MET A 51 -13.31 -1.45 2.55
C MET A 51 -13.29 -0.49 3.73
N ILE A 52 -12.75 -0.92 4.87
CA ILE A 52 -12.69 -0.12 6.11
C ILE A 52 -11.94 1.20 5.91
N ASN A 53 -10.90 1.21 5.07
CA ASN A 53 -10.10 2.41 4.82
C ASN A 53 -10.71 3.39 3.81
N SER A 54 -11.72 2.97 3.03
CA SER A 54 -12.26 3.80 1.93
C SER A 54 -12.96 5.08 2.39
N PRO A 55 -13.69 5.14 3.52
CA PRO A 55 -14.27 6.39 4.01
C PRO A 55 -13.21 7.44 4.32
N GLY A 56 -12.16 7.09 5.05
CA GLY A 56 -11.09 8.03 5.41
C GLY A 56 -10.28 8.57 4.22
N ARG A 57 -10.42 7.96 3.04
CA ARG A 57 -9.79 8.45 1.81
C ARG A 57 -10.64 9.45 1.04
N LEU A 58 -11.97 9.32 1.10
CA LEU A 58 -12.88 10.09 0.24
C LEU A 58 -13.87 10.97 1.01
N LYS A 59 -14.05 10.73 2.31
CA LYS A 59 -15.06 11.43 3.12
C LYS A 59 -14.57 11.58 4.56
N ASP A 60 -15.01 10.69 5.48
CA ASP A 60 -14.74 10.74 6.91
C ASP A 60 -14.46 9.34 7.45
N ALA A 61 -13.31 9.16 8.11
CA ALA A 61 -12.91 7.90 8.73
C ALA A 61 -13.85 7.46 9.88
N ASN A 62 -14.59 8.40 10.51
CA ASN A 62 -15.54 8.11 11.58
C ASN A 62 -16.64 7.13 11.14
N ILE A 63 -16.99 7.08 9.86
CA ILE A 63 -17.93 6.09 9.32
C ILE A 63 -17.45 4.67 9.63
N SER A 64 -16.17 4.41 9.48
CA SER A 64 -15.60 3.10 9.77
C SER A 64 -15.44 2.84 11.27
N VAL A 65 -15.19 3.88 12.06
CA VAL A 65 -15.19 3.77 13.52
C VAL A 65 -16.59 3.41 14.01
N GLU A 66 -17.62 4.07 13.48
CA GLU A 66 -19.01 3.77 13.81
C GLU A 66 -19.40 2.33 13.44
N LEU A 67 -18.94 1.82 12.30
CA LEU A 67 -19.13 0.40 11.93
C LEU A 67 -18.63 -0.54 13.02
N LEU A 68 -17.45 -0.26 13.57
CA LEU A 68 -16.80 -1.14 14.54
C LEU A 68 -17.38 -1.02 15.95
N CYS A 69 -17.98 0.13 16.31
CA CYS A 69 -18.47 0.43 17.65
C CYS A 69 -19.99 0.26 17.80
N SER A 70 -20.75 0.34 16.71
CA SER A 70 -22.21 0.29 16.75
C SER A 70 -22.73 -1.09 17.18
N LYS A 71 -23.80 -1.07 17.98
CA LYS A 71 -24.59 -2.26 18.37
C LYS A 71 -25.93 -2.35 17.63
N ASN A 72 -26.31 -1.33 16.84
CA ASN A 72 -27.56 -1.27 16.09
C ASN A 72 -27.40 -1.91 14.72
N LEU A 73 -27.99 -3.09 14.50
CA LEU A 73 -27.89 -3.84 13.26
C LEU A 73 -28.40 -3.07 12.03
N ASN A 74 -29.48 -2.30 12.16
CA ASN A 74 -30.02 -1.52 11.04
C ASN A 74 -29.06 -0.40 10.64
N ARG A 75 -28.44 0.25 11.63
CA ARG A 75 -27.41 1.26 11.39
C ARG A 75 -26.16 0.64 10.76
N ILE A 76 -25.70 -0.49 11.26
CA ILE A 76 -24.54 -1.22 10.72
C ILE A 76 -24.76 -1.59 9.25
N LYS A 77 -25.93 -2.10 8.86
CA LYS A 77 -26.24 -2.42 7.45
C LYS A 77 -26.11 -1.18 6.56
N LYS A 78 -26.67 -0.05 6.95
CA LYS A 78 -26.55 1.21 6.21
C LYS A 78 -25.09 1.67 6.07
N ILE A 79 -24.30 1.53 7.13
CA ILE A 79 -22.87 1.89 7.10
C ILE A 79 -22.11 0.97 6.14
N VAL A 80 -22.37 -0.33 6.12
CA VAL A 80 -21.70 -1.26 5.17
C VAL A 80 -22.01 -0.89 3.73
N GLU A 81 -23.26 -0.54 3.41
CA GLU A 81 -23.65 -0.06 2.09
C GLU A 81 -22.93 1.25 1.71
N GLU A 82 -22.87 2.23 2.64
CA GLU A 82 -22.14 3.48 2.43
C GLU A 82 -20.65 3.25 2.18
N ILE A 83 -20.02 2.39 2.97
CA ILE A 83 -18.62 2.00 2.78
C ILE A 83 -18.40 1.35 1.42
N GLN A 84 -19.32 0.49 0.97
CA GLN A 84 -19.24 -0.12 -0.35
C GLN A 84 -19.30 0.91 -1.47
N ILE A 85 -20.22 1.87 -1.39
CA ILE A 85 -20.34 2.95 -2.37
C ILE A 85 -19.02 3.75 -2.42
N LEU A 86 -18.46 4.10 -1.27
CA LEU A 86 -17.19 4.82 -1.17
C LEU A 86 -16.02 4.01 -1.72
N ASN A 87 -15.97 2.70 -1.46
CA ASN A 87 -14.93 1.83 -1.99
C ASN A 87 -15.00 1.69 -3.52
N VAL A 88 -16.21 1.55 -4.09
CA VAL A 88 -16.42 1.56 -5.54
C VAL A 88 -16.00 2.89 -6.14
N LYS A 89 -16.40 4.01 -5.54
CA LYS A 89 -15.99 5.35 -5.97
C LYS A 89 -14.48 5.52 -5.94
N ARG A 90 -13.83 5.08 -4.85
CA ARG A 90 -12.37 5.09 -4.72
C ARG A 90 -11.69 4.33 -5.86
N LYS A 91 -12.16 3.10 -6.18
CA LYS A 91 -11.60 2.29 -7.28
C LYS A 91 -11.79 2.98 -8.64
N LYS A 92 -12.92 3.63 -8.88
CA LYS A 92 -13.16 4.40 -10.12
C LYS A 92 -12.20 5.57 -10.25
N ILE A 93 -12.03 6.38 -9.19
CA ILE A 93 -11.10 7.51 -9.18
C ILE A 93 -9.67 7.02 -9.38
N GLU A 94 -9.27 5.94 -8.70
CA GLU A 94 -7.95 5.33 -8.83
C GLU A 94 -7.65 4.91 -10.28
N ASN A 95 -8.57 4.19 -10.93
CA ASN A 95 -8.42 3.77 -12.32
C ASN A 95 -8.38 4.97 -13.26
N PHE A 96 -9.22 5.97 -13.05
CA PHE A 96 -9.19 7.22 -13.82
C PHE A 96 -7.81 7.89 -13.72
N CYS A 97 -7.29 8.08 -12.50
CA CYS A 97 -5.98 8.70 -12.31
C CYS A 97 -4.83 7.90 -12.97
N ILE A 98 -4.85 6.57 -12.87
CA ILE A 98 -3.82 5.73 -13.50
C ILE A 98 -3.87 5.84 -15.02
N ASN A 99 -5.06 5.93 -15.62
CA ASN A 99 -5.21 6.07 -17.06
C ASN A 99 -4.74 7.43 -17.60
N LEU A 100 -4.60 8.45 -16.74
CA LEU A 100 -4.00 9.73 -17.13
C LEU A 100 -2.46 9.67 -17.23
N ILE A 101 -1.83 8.60 -16.77
CA ILE A 101 -0.37 8.48 -16.65
C ILE A 101 0.18 7.69 -17.84
N ASP A 102 1.05 8.31 -18.61
CA ASP A 102 1.83 7.60 -19.63
C ASP A 102 3.02 6.86 -18.99
N LEU A 103 2.86 5.55 -18.81
CA LEU A 103 3.89 4.72 -18.19
C LEU A 103 5.08 4.45 -19.10
N LYS A 104 4.90 4.51 -20.42
CA LYS A 104 5.97 4.22 -21.39
C LYS A 104 7.16 5.16 -21.22
N LYS A 105 6.93 6.43 -20.82
CA LYS A 105 7.99 7.39 -20.55
C LYS A 105 8.95 6.98 -19.43
N TYR A 106 8.56 6.01 -18.58
CA TYR A 106 9.36 5.55 -17.45
C TYR A 106 9.99 4.17 -17.65
N GLU A 107 9.60 3.43 -18.67
CA GLU A 107 10.06 2.04 -18.87
C GLU A 107 11.57 1.96 -19.11
N ASN A 108 12.11 2.86 -19.95
CA ASN A 108 13.48 2.81 -20.44
C ASN A 108 14.37 3.96 -19.96
N ASN A 109 13.95 4.73 -18.96
CA ASN A 109 14.75 5.83 -18.44
C ASN A 109 15.33 5.52 -17.04
N GLU A 110 16.29 6.33 -16.61
CA GLU A 110 16.94 6.22 -15.30
C GLU A 110 16.36 7.16 -14.25
N GLU A 111 15.09 7.52 -14.40
CA GLU A 111 14.40 8.45 -13.52
C GLU A 111 13.40 7.72 -12.62
N VAL A 112 13.09 8.33 -11.47
CA VAL A 112 11.94 7.94 -10.65
C VAL A 112 10.64 8.26 -11.41
N ILE A 113 9.56 7.60 -11.05
CA ILE A 113 8.23 7.99 -11.50
C ILE A 113 7.85 9.27 -10.77
N PHE A 114 7.64 10.36 -11.50
CA PHE A 114 7.28 11.66 -10.93
C PHE A 114 6.07 12.21 -11.69
N GLU A 115 4.89 12.04 -11.10
CA GLU A 115 3.62 12.42 -11.69
C GLU A 115 2.94 13.52 -10.88
N GLU A 116 2.69 14.64 -11.54
CA GLU A 116 1.94 15.75 -11.00
C GLU A 116 0.69 15.95 -11.86
N ASN A 117 -0.49 15.96 -11.22
CA ASN A 117 -1.74 16.27 -11.91
C ASN A 117 -2.78 16.79 -10.91
N LYS A 118 -3.37 17.95 -11.21
CA LYS A 118 -4.43 18.56 -10.39
C LYS A 118 -5.71 17.73 -10.30
N LEU A 119 -5.91 16.77 -11.19
CA LEU A 119 -7.05 15.85 -11.15
C LEU A 119 -6.84 14.68 -10.20
N PHE A 120 -5.65 14.51 -9.64
CA PHE A 120 -5.41 13.46 -8.66
C PHE A 120 -6.05 13.82 -7.32
N HIS A 121 -6.82 12.90 -6.77
CA HIS A 121 -7.44 13.09 -5.47
C HIS A 121 -6.44 12.82 -4.33
N GLU A 122 -6.29 13.76 -3.39
CA GLU A 122 -5.30 13.66 -2.28
C GLU A 122 -5.35 12.32 -1.52
N GLY A 123 -6.55 11.85 -1.19
CA GLY A 123 -6.75 10.62 -0.39
C GLY A 123 -6.28 9.32 -1.06
N ILE A 124 -5.96 9.36 -2.36
CA ILE A 124 -5.54 8.17 -3.10
C ILE A 124 -4.14 8.25 -3.70
N LEU A 125 -3.40 9.37 -3.54
CA LEU A 125 -2.03 9.53 -4.07
C LEU A 125 -1.13 8.35 -3.68
N GLY A 126 -1.19 7.92 -2.41
CA GLY A 126 -0.41 6.80 -1.92
C GLY A 126 -0.78 5.45 -2.51
N ILE A 127 -2.02 5.27 -2.99
CA ILE A 127 -2.45 4.06 -3.69
C ILE A 127 -1.88 4.07 -5.11
N ILE A 128 -2.00 5.21 -5.80
CA ILE A 128 -1.45 5.39 -7.15
C ILE A 128 0.06 5.17 -7.12
N ALA A 129 0.78 5.83 -6.21
CA ALA A 129 2.22 5.67 -6.04
C ALA A 129 2.61 4.19 -5.79
N GLY A 130 1.84 3.46 -4.99
CA GLY A 130 2.05 2.03 -4.75
C GLY A 130 1.93 1.20 -6.02
N LYS A 131 0.85 1.39 -6.79
CA LYS A 131 0.64 0.66 -8.05
C LYS A 131 1.70 0.96 -9.11
N LEU A 132 2.10 2.23 -9.23
CA LEU A 132 3.16 2.63 -10.16
C LEU A 132 4.50 1.99 -9.78
N LYS A 133 4.86 2.05 -8.48
CA LYS A 133 6.05 1.42 -7.94
C LYS A 133 6.06 -0.08 -8.23
N ASP A 134 4.95 -0.78 -7.97
CA ASP A 134 4.85 -2.23 -8.19
C ASP A 134 4.95 -2.60 -9.67
N LYS A 135 4.35 -1.77 -10.56
CA LYS A 135 4.34 -2.04 -12.00
C LYS A 135 5.69 -1.87 -12.67
N LEU A 136 6.47 -0.86 -12.26
CA LEU A 136 7.74 -0.50 -12.91
C LEU A 136 8.97 -0.78 -12.03
N ASN A 137 8.80 -1.30 -10.82
CA ASN A 137 9.84 -1.51 -9.82
C ASN A 137 10.74 -0.27 -9.61
N LYS A 138 10.14 0.93 -9.61
CA LYS A 138 10.81 2.21 -9.45
C LYS A 138 10.14 3.02 -8.33
N PRO A 139 10.89 3.88 -7.60
CA PRO A 139 10.26 4.84 -6.69
C PRO A 139 9.25 5.70 -7.44
N ALA A 140 8.06 5.87 -6.87
CA ALA A 140 6.98 6.64 -7.48
C ALA A 140 6.52 7.78 -6.56
N PHE A 141 6.65 8.99 -7.05
CA PHE A 141 6.21 10.24 -6.46
C PHE A 141 4.95 10.69 -7.20
N VAL A 142 3.83 10.79 -6.49
CA VAL A 142 2.55 11.21 -7.06
C VAL A 142 2.06 12.43 -6.31
N ILE A 143 1.74 13.49 -7.04
CA ILE A 143 1.59 14.83 -6.51
C ILE A 143 0.30 15.45 -7.07
N THR A 144 -0.40 16.21 -6.23
CA THR A 144 -1.56 17.01 -6.64
C THR A 144 -1.52 18.40 -6.05
N GLU A 145 -2.16 19.33 -6.72
CA GLU A 145 -2.35 20.68 -6.21
C GLU A 145 -3.32 20.68 -5.01
N SER A 146 -2.98 21.42 -3.97
CA SER A 146 -3.79 21.59 -2.77
C SER A 146 -3.64 23.01 -2.25
N PHE A 147 -4.62 23.87 -2.55
CA PHE A 147 -4.56 25.30 -2.26
C PHE A 147 -3.28 25.95 -2.81
N ASN A 148 -2.46 26.55 -1.93
CA ASN A 148 -1.21 27.22 -2.30
C ASN A 148 0.03 26.31 -2.37
N PHE A 149 -0.17 25.00 -2.17
CA PHE A 149 0.90 24.01 -2.11
C PHE A 149 0.58 22.82 -3.00
N TYR A 150 1.56 21.97 -3.15
CA TYR A 150 1.40 20.64 -3.71
C TYR A 150 1.57 19.60 -2.61
N LYS A 151 0.67 18.64 -2.53
CA LYS A 151 0.78 17.47 -1.67
C LYS A 151 1.24 16.27 -2.46
N GLY A 152 2.26 15.61 -1.97
CA GLY A 152 2.82 14.42 -2.58
C GLY A 152 2.77 13.20 -1.68
N SER A 153 2.62 12.05 -2.31
CA SER A 153 2.85 10.77 -1.66
C SER A 153 3.84 9.96 -2.47
N VAL A 154 4.76 9.30 -1.79
CA VAL A 154 5.78 8.48 -2.41
C VAL A 154 5.73 7.04 -1.90
N ARG A 155 6.01 6.11 -2.81
CA ARG A 155 6.30 4.72 -2.51
C ARG A 155 7.63 4.34 -3.15
N SER A 156 8.48 3.67 -2.38
CA SER A 156 9.86 3.39 -2.79
C SER A 156 10.16 1.90 -2.85
N THR A 157 11.27 1.60 -3.49
CA THR A 157 11.88 0.27 -3.53
C THR A 157 12.89 0.12 -2.38
N ALA A 158 13.33 -1.10 -2.09
CA ALA A 158 14.27 -1.36 -1.01
C ALA A 158 15.63 -0.67 -1.21
N GLN A 159 16.02 -0.42 -2.47
CA GLN A 159 17.28 0.22 -2.83
C GLN A 159 17.29 1.73 -2.59
N PHE A 160 16.12 2.38 -2.56
CA PHE A 160 16.00 3.84 -2.42
C PHE A 160 15.28 4.24 -1.15
N LYS A 161 16.01 4.45 -0.07
CA LYS A 161 15.47 4.76 1.26
C LYS A 161 14.97 6.20 1.35
N LEU A 162 13.70 6.37 1.73
CA LEU A 162 13.06 7.69 1.77
C LEU A 162 13.46 8.53 3.00
N ASN A 163 13.80 7.93 4.13
CA ASN A 163 14.14 8.71 5.34
C ASN A 163 15.32 9.65 5.09
N ASP A 164 16.39 9.13 4.48
CA ASP A 164 17.58 9.93 4.18
C ASP A 164 17.28 11.02 3.13
N LEU A 165 16.48 10.67 2.14
CA LEU A 165 16.03 11.61 1.12
C LEU A 165 15.20 12.75 1.73
N LEU A 166 14.19 12.44 2.56
CA LEU A 166 13.33 13.45 3.18
C LEU A 166 14.12 14.42 4.05
N ASN A 167 15.07 13.90 4.83
CA ASN A 167 15.96 14.76 5.63
C ASN A 167 16.76 15.73 4.76
N LYS A 168 17.30 15.28 3.63
CA LYS A 168 17.98 16.15 2.66
C LYS A 168 17.03 17.19 2.08
N LEU A 169 15.83 16.77 1.65
CA LEU A 169 14.84 17.68 1.06
C LEU A 169 14.39 18.77 2.02
N LEU A 170 14.25 18.46 3.33
CA LEU A 170 13.95 19.43 4.38
C LEU A 170 15.12 20.38 4.61
N ASN A 171 16.34 19.85 4.74
CA ASN A 171 17.55 20.64 4.97
C ASN A 171 17.82 21.64 3.82
N PHE A 172 17.58 21.23 2.57
CA PHE A 172 17.71 22.08 1.40
C PHE A 172 16.47 22.96 1.13
N LYS A 173 15.46 22.91 2.01
CA LYS A 173 14.19 23.67 1.86
C LYS A 173 13.48 23.41 0.53
N LEU A 174 13.64 22.22 -0.03
CA LEU A 174 12.95 21.79 -1.25
C LEU A 174 11.51 21.37 -0.98
N ILE A 175 11.21 20.95 0.24
CA ILE A 175 9.86 20.67 0.74
C ILE A 175 9.59 21.47 2.02
N GLU A 176 8.32 21.78 2.28
CA GLU A 176 7.87 22.52 3.46
C GLU A 176 7.76 21.60 4.69
N SER A 177 7.26 20.40 4.44
CA SER A 177 7.12 19.35 5.44
C SER A 177 7.10 17.99 4.78
N GLY A 178 7.47 16.97 5.51
CA GLY A 178 7.43 15.59 5.04
C GLY A 178 7.68 14.62 6.17
N GLY A 179 7.16 13.40 6.01
CA GLY A 179 7.34 12.35 6.99
C GLY A 179 6.90 11.00 6.47
N GLY A 180 7.41 9.96 7.10
CA GLY A 180 7.11 8.60 6.72
C GLY A 180 8.19 7.62 7.16
N HIS A 181 8.33 6.57 6.38
CA HIS A 181 9.29 5.49 6.59
C HIS A 181 10.07 5.21 5.31
N ASN A 182 11.07 4.34 5.36
CA ASN A 182 11.95 4.06 4.21
C ASN A 182 11.22 3.68 2.91
N MET A 183 10.02 3.10 2.99
CA MET A 183 9.28 2.59 1.84
C MET A 183 8.07 3.44 1.44
N ALA A 184 7.64 4.36 2.30
CA ALA A 184 6.44 5.16 2.09
C ALA A 184 6.50 6.46 2.87
N ALA A 185 6.20 7.57 2.20
CA ALA A 185 6.19 8.89 2.83
C ALA A 185 5.16 9.82 2.17
N GLY A 186 4.85 10.91 2.87
CA GLY A 186 4.11 12.04 2.36
C GLY A 186 4.93 13.32 2.50
N PHE A 187 4.67 14.31 1.67
CA PHE A 187 5.35 15.60 1.72
C PHE A 187 4.47 16.73 1.16
N VAL A 188 4.84 17.95 1.53
CA VAL A 188 4.23 19.19 1.01
C VAL A 188 5.34 20.03 0.38
N VAL A 189 5.08 20.57 -0.80
CA VAL A 189 6.05 21.35 -1.57
C VAL A 189 5.39 22.61 -2.17
N LYS A 190 6.14 23.72 -2.25
CA LYS A 190 5.72 24.92 -2.99
C LYS A 190 5.80 24.70 -4.49
N LYS A 191 4.93 25.37 -5.25
CA LYS A 191 4.90 25.29 -6.71
C LYS A 191 6.28 25.58 -7.33
N ASP A 192 6.92 26.63 -6.88
CA ASP A 192 8.22 27.08 -7.42
C ASP A 192 9.37 26.09 -7.19
N ASN A 193 9.21 25.20 -6.23
CA ASN A 193 10.21 24.18 -5.91
C ASN A 193 9.99 22.87 -6.66
N LEU A 194 8.88 22.69 -7.39
CA LEU A 194 8.50 21.38 -7.92
C LEU A 194 9.54 20.83 -8.94
N ILE A 195 10.06 21.71 -9.81
CA ILE A 195 11.07 21.35 -10.82
C ILE A 195 12.38 20.96 -10.10
N LYS A 196 12.84 21.81 -9.19
CA LYS A 196 14.08 21.58 -8.42
C LYS A 196 13.98 20.30 -7.58
N LEU A 197 12.80 20.04 -7.01
CA LEU A 197 12.52 18.81 -6.28
C LEU A 197 12.70 17.57 -7.17
N LYS A 198 12.11 17.59 -8.38
CA LYS A 198 12.22 16.49 -9.34
C LYS A 198 13.67 16.22 -9.73
N GLU A 199 14.41 17.27 -10.07
CA GLU A 199 15.82 17.19 -10.46
C GLU A 199 16.68 16.61 -9.32
N PHE A 200 16.48 17.11 -8.10
CA PHE A 200 17.21 16.64 -6.92
C PHE A 200 16.93 15.16 -6.65
N ILE A 201 15.66 14.75 -6.68
CA ILE A 201 15.25 13.35 -6.46
C ILE A 201 15.88 12.44 -7.51
N ASN A 202 15.87 12.83 -8.78
CA ASN A 202 16.47 12.04 -9.85
C ASN A 202 18.00 11.92 -9.70
N ALA A 203 18.67 13.00 -9.28
CA ALA A 203 20.10 12.96 -9.00
C ALA A 203 20.44 11.99 -7.84
N GLU A 204 19.68 12.01 -6.76
CA GLU A 204 19.85 11.08 -5.64
C GLU A 204 19.51 9.63 -6.03
N TYR A 205 18.51 9.41 -6.85
CA TYR A 205 18.13 8.09 -7.34
C TYR A 205 19.24 7.47 -8.22
N ARG A 206 19.83 8.23 -9.13
CA ARG A 206 20.96 7.74 -9.96
C ARG A 206 22.16 7.31 -9.12
N LYS A 207 22.44 8.01 -8.01
CA LYS A 207 23.51 7.62 -7.06
C LYS A 207 23.21 6.31 -6.32
N SER A 208 21.92 6.00 -6.11
CA SER A 208 21.49 4.83 -5.32
C SER A 208 21.37 3.55 -6.15
N LYS A 209 21.48 3.63 -7.47
CA LYS A 209 21.28 2.49 -8.38
C LYS A 209 22.30 1.37 -8.09
N LYS A 210 21.77 0.24 -7.61
CA LYS A 210 22.50 -1.04 -7.53
C LYS A 210 21.91 -1.99 -8.55
N LYS A 211 22.70 -2.94 -9.03
CA LYS A 211 22.22 -4.01 -9.92
C LYS A 211 21.06 -4.75 -9.23
N ASP A 212 19.98 -4.98 -9.97
CA ASP A 212 18.90 -5.84 -9.51
C ASP A 212 19.45 -7.25 -9.30
N THR A 213 19.42 -7.70 -8.06
CA THR A 213 19.74 -9.07 -7.68
C THR A 213 18.45 -9.79 -7.34
N PHE A 214 18.17 -10.87 -8.03
CA PHE A 214 17.08 -11.77 -7.65
C PHE A 214 17.51 -12.59 -6.45
N TYR A 215 16.71 -12.54 -5.38
CA TYR A 215 16.89 -13.37 -4.20
C TYR A 215 15.83 -14.46 -4.20
N TYR A 216 16.23 -15.66 -3.89
CA TYR A 216 15.35 -16.78 -3.56
C TYR A 216 15.79 -17.39 -2.26
N ASP A 217 14.84 -17.93 -1.49
CA ASP A 217 15.14 -18.51 -0.19
C ASP A 217 15.61 -19.96 -0.34
N PHE A 218 15.07 -20.68 -1.33
CA PHE A 218 15.37 -22.08 -1.57
C PHE A 218 15.49 -22.38 -3.06
N LYS A 219 16.47 -23.23 -3.39
CA LYS A 219 16.63 -23.84 -4.71
C LYS A 219 16.25 -25.30 -4.61
N LYS A 220 15.33 -25.78 -5.43
CA LYS A 220 14.84 -27.16 -5.40
C LYS A 220 14.49 -27.65 -6.81
N LEU A 221 14.66 -28.96 -7.05
CA LEU A 221 14.07 -29.60 -8.22
C LEU A 221 12.53 -29.61 -8.04
N LEU A 222 11.81 -29.47 -9.15
CA LEU A 222 10.34 -29.54 -9.13
C LEU A 222 9.89 -30.88 -8.51
N PRO A 223 9.18 -30.85 -7.38
CA PRO A 223 8.76 -32.11 -6.75
C PRO A 223 7.67 -32.75 -7.61
N LYS A 224 7.90 -33.95 -8.05
CA LYS A 224 6.85 -34.80 -8.62
C LYS A 224 5.90 -35.19 -7.48
N ASN A 225 4.76 -34.49 -7.34
CA ASN A 225 3.67 -34.81 -6.39
C ASN A 225 3.95 -34.65 -4.86
N ASP A 226 4.87 -33.77 -4.45
CA ASP A 226 5.07 -33.49 -3.02
C ASP A 226 4.30 -32.27 -2.56
N SER A 227 3.14 -32.47 -1.92
CA SER A 227 2.33 -31.41 -1.32
C SER A 227 2.76 -31.00 0.09
N SER A 228 3.74 -31.70 0.71
CA SER A 228 4.16 -31.46 2.09
C SER A 228 4.70 -30.05 2.30
N ILE A 229 5.38 -29.49 1.30
CA ILE A 229 5.91 -28.13 1.33
C ILE A 229 4.83 -27.08 1.61
N PHE A 230 3.60 -27.27 1.10
CA PHE A 230 2.50 -26.34 1.34
C PHE A 230 2.01 -26.36 2.78
N TYR A 231 2.08 -27.51 3.46
CA TYR A 231 1.76 -27.62 4.89
C TYR A 231 2.79 -26.89 5.75
N ASP A 232 4.07 -27.00 5.39
CA ASP A 232 5.14 -26.30 6.11
C ASP A 232 5.08 -24.80 5.88
N LEU A 233 4.77 -24.34 4.68
CA LEU A 233 4.56 -22.92 4.38
C LEU A 233 3.43 -22.33 5.24
N LYS A 234 2.34 -23.04 5.47
CA LYS A 234 1.24 -22.58 6.35
C LYS A 234 1.69 -22.32 7.78
N LYS A 235 2.69 -23.03 8.30
CA LYS A 235 3.24 -22.78 9.64
C LYS A 235 3.96 -21.43 9.74
N LEU A 236 4.42 -20.88 8.60
CA LEU A 236 5.11 -19.59 8.53
C LEU A 236 4.14 -18.41 8.49
N GLU A 237 2.84 -18.63 8.24
CA GLU A 237 1.81 -17.59 8.21
C GLU A 237 1.58 -16.91 9.58
N PRO A 238 1.05 -15.68 9.61
CA PRO A 238 0.67 -14.85 8.47
C PRO A 238 1.86 -14.19 7.79
N PHE A 239 1.83 -14.10 6.45
CA PHE A 239 2.84 -13.39 5.67
C PHE A 239 2.57 -11.89 5.62
N GLY A 240 3.61 -11.08 5.39
CA GLY A 240 3.54 -9.64 5.29
C GLY A 240 4.89 -8.96 5.47
N HIS A 241 4.88 -7.70 5.91
CA HIS A 241 6.11 -6.92 6.10
C HIS A 241 7.06 -7.61 7.09
N ASP A 242 8.31 -7.85 6.68
CA ASP A 242 9.37 -8.57 7.42
C ASP A 242 9.08 -10.05 7.74
N ASN A 243 8.03 -10.62 7.18
CA ASN A 243 7.77 -12.06 7.12
C ASN A 243 7.21 -12.38 5.74
N GLN A 244 8.05 -12.22 4.72
CA GLN A 244 7.65 -12.43 3.33
C GLN A 244 7.39 -13.91 3.07
N GLN A 245 6.53 -14.19 2.09
CA GLN A 245 6.36 -15.54 1.61
C GLN A 245 7.68 -16.01 0.98
N PRO A 246 8.19 -17.21 1.34
CA PRO A 246 9.42 -17.74 0.76
C PRO A 246 9.32 -17.87 -0.76
N LEU A 247 10.40 -17.51 -1.43
CA LEU A 247 10.57 -17.64 -2.88
C LEU A 247 11.40 -18.89 -3.20
N PHE A 248 10.88 -19.72 -4.09
CA PHE A 248 11.54 -20.94 -4.52
C PHE A 248 12.02 -20.78 -5.96
N LEU A 249 13.28 -21.12 -6.21
CA LEU A 249 13.80 -21.34 -7.55
C LEU A 249 13.68 -22.83 -7.88
N PHE A 250 12.89 -23.15 -8.90
CA PHE A 250 12.82 -24.52 -9.42
C PHE A 250 13.69 -24.61 -10.69
N GLU A 251 14.51 -25.63 -10.75
CA GLU A 251 15.26 -26.00 -11.96
C GLU A 251 14.55 -27.17 -12.66
N ASN A 252 14.50 -27.10 -13.98
CA ASN A 252 14.02 -28.18 -14.85
C ASN A 252 15.01 -29.30 -14.96
#